data_2cc6f849a09eb3eeaaa6e5622b5ba311
#
_entry.id   2cc6f849a09eb3eeaaa6e5622b5ba311
#
_cell.length_a   1.000
_cell.length_b   1.000
_cell.length_c   1.000
_cell.angle_alpha   90.00
_cell.angle_beta   90.00
_cell.angle_gamma   90.00
#
_symmetry.space_group_name_H-M   'P 1'
#
loop_
_entity.id
_entity.type
_entity.pdbx_description
1 polymer ?
#
loop_
_entity_poly.entity_id
_entity_poly.type
_entity_poly.pdbx_seq_one_letter_code
_entity_poly.pdbx_strand_id
1 'polypeptide(L)'
;KVTLEGFSRGGLYALNWAAKNTDKIACIYIDAPVCDVFSWPGRKNAALWNDLLKEWNLTDEDMNSFKGNPIDNLEPLAKAGIPIISVCGDSDKTVPFKDNMDVVRSRYLALGGPVEVIIKPGVDHHPHSLENPEPVVDFILRHQPEYEKYLHYNVRGSLQNSFVKFEKERKGRVAFLGGSITEMNGWKNRIEKQLQQRFPYTTFEFVEAGIGSTGTTPGSFRLQNDVLSKGKIDLLFVEAAVNDHTNYFTPLEQVRGMEGEVRHALLSNPEMDIIMLHFIYDPFILMVAKKQQPDVVLNHERVANHYLIPSVNLVQEIGERMQDGEFTWEQFGGTHPLPFGHTFYAAAINHLFDSMWKGITPDSPVVAHEIPEEPLDEYSYYKGDFIDLKEAKLNKGWKYVPSWRADNKYEKRRGFADVPMLEATRPGDKLTLDFTGKAIGIFCTPGPTAGILEYSIDGAPFKKL
;
A
#
# COMPACT_ATOMS: atom_id res chain seq x y z
N LYS A 1 20.64 -10.68 -14.93
CA LYS A 1 20.18 -11.64 -13.90
C LYS A 1 18.98 -12.41 -14.44
N VAL A 2 18.69 -13.61 -13.88
CA VAL A 2 17.61 -14.49 -14.34
C VAL A 2 16.64 -14.79 -13.20
N THR A 3 15.38 -15.08 -13.56
CA THR A 3 14.43 -15.71 -12.64
C THR A 3 14.67 -17.22 -12.66
N LEU A 4 14.69 -17.85 -11.50
CA LEU A 4 14.68 -19.30 -11.37
C LEU A 4 13.26 -19.78 -11.08
N GLU A 5 12.90 -20.91 -11.69
CA GLU A 5 11.65 -21.58 -11.45
C GLU A 5 11.89 -23.04 -11.03
N GLY A 6 11.14 -23.52 -10.05
CA GLY A 6 11.27 -24.90 -9.58
C GLY A 6 10.00 -25.45 -8.96
N PHE A 7 9.47 -26.55 -9.53
CA PHE A 7 8.30 -27.26 -9.01
C PHE A 7 8.71 -28.52 -8.28
N SER A 8 8.09 -28.81 -7.15
CA SER A 8 8.31 -30.03 -6.37
C SER A 8 9.83 -30.27 -6.15
N ARG A 9 10.40 -31.34 -6.65
CA ARG A 9 11.86 -31.59 -6.63
C ARG A 9 12.69 -30.52 -7.29
N GLY A 10 12.13 -29.79 -8.27
CA GLY A 10 12.79 -28.66 -8.91
C GLY A 10 13.13 -27.53 -7.93
N GLY A 11 12.32 -27.35 -6.90
CA GLY A 11 12.59 -26.37 -5.82
C GLY A 11 13.88 -26.65 -5.07
N LEU A 12 14.19 -27.93 -4.79
CA LEU A 12 15.46 -28.37 -4.17
C LEU A 12 16.67 -27.88 -4.96
N TYR A 13 16.65 -28.10 -6.28
CA TYR A 13 17.76 -27.71 -7.14
C TYR A 13 17.83 -26.19 -7.33
N ALA A 14 16.69 -25.55 -7.55
CA ALA A 14 16.62 -24.09 -7.75
C ALA A 14 17.20 -23.32 -6.56
N LEU A 15 16.75 -23.64 -5.34
CA LEU A 15 17.23 -22.97 -4.13
C LEU A 15 18.70 -23.23 -3.84
N ASN A 16 19.15 -24.47 -3.95
CA ASN A 16 20.56 -24.83 -3.70
C ASN A 16 21.51 -24.25 -4.76
N TRP A 17 21.07 -24.17 -6.02
CA TRP A 17 21.86 -23.54 -7.07
C TRP A 17 21.92 -22.02 -6.86
N ALA A 18 20.77 -21.40 -6.54
CA ALA A 18 20.68 -19.98 -6.26
C ALA A 18 21.58 -19.56 -5.09
N ALA A 19 21.63 -20.34 -4.01
CA ALA A 19 22.48 -20.06 -2.84
C ALA A 19 23.98 -19.99 -3.19
N LYS A 20 24.41 -20.67 -4.26
CA LYS A 20 25.78 -20.65 -4.78
C LYS A 20 26.03 -19.63 -5.89
N ASN A 21 24.98 -18.99 -6.44
CA ASN A 21 25.05 -18.13 -7.61
C ASN A 21 24.16 -16.86 -7.44
N THR A 22 24.19 -16.25 -6.27
CA THR A 22 23.31 -15.13 -5.92
C THR A 22 23.47 -13.91 -6.84
N ASP A 23 24.66 -13.72 -7.40
CA ASP A 23 24.98 -12.65 -8.35
C ASP A 23 24.23 -12.77 -9.70
N LYS A 24 23.77 -13.97 -10.03
CA LYS A 24 23.06 -14.26 -11.29
C LYS A 24 21.54 -14.19 -11.16
N ILE A 25 21.00 -14.13 -9.95
CA ILE A 25 19.57 -14.26 -9.69
C ILE A 25 18.90 -12.89 -9.57
N ALA A 26 17.77 -12.73 -10.24
CA ALA A 26 16.85 -11.61 -10.04
C ALA A 26 15.81 -11.95 -8.96
N CYS A 27 15.11 -13.06 -9.11
CA CYS A 27 14.14 -13.58 -8.15
C CYS A 27 13.94 -15.09 -8.34
N ILE A 28 13.21 -15.74 -7.43
CA ILE A 28 12.94 -17.17 -7.45
C ILE A 28 11.43 -17.40 -7.34
N TYR A 29 10.86 -18.21 -8.25
CA TYR A 29 9.53 -18.78 -8.14
C TYR A 29 9.62 -20.29 -7.86
N ILE A 30 8.99 -20.75 -6.80
CA ILE A 30 8.93 -22.16 -6.43
C ILE A 30 7.50 -22.59 -6.12
N ASP A 31 7.13 -23.78 -6.57
CA ASP A 31 5.79 -24.34 -6.39
C ASP A 31 5.85 -25.70 -5.71
N ALA A 32 5.17 -25.83 -4.56
CA ALA A 32 5.19 -27.01 -3.70
C ALA A 32 6.60 -27.62 -3.56
N PRO A 33 7.63 -26.80 -3.22
CA PRO A 33 9.03 -27.20 -3.36
C PRO A 33 9.45 -28.20 -2.30
N VAL A 34 10.29 -29.18 -2.70
CA VAL A 34 11.06 -29.97 -1.75
C VAL A 34 12.17 -29.09 -1.20
N CYS A 35 12.15 -28.84 0.10
CA CYS A 35 13.14 -28.04 0.81
C CYS A 35 13.88 -28.83 1.90
N ASP A 36 13.34 -30.02 2.23
CA ASP A 36 13.93 -30.98 3.16
C ASP A 36 13.75 -32.41 2.63
N VAL A 37 14.85 -33.07 2.32
CA VAL A 37 14.83 -34.48 1.79
C VAL A 37 14.36 -35.48 2.84
N PHE A 38 14.37 -35.14 4.13
CA PHE A 38 13.82 -36.01 5.17
C PHE A 38 12.27 -35.97 5.18
N SER A 39 11.67 -34.92 4.70
CA SER A 39 10.23 -34.85 4.48
C SER A 39 9.83 -35.58 3.20
N TRP A 40 10.59 -35.38 2.12
CA TRP A 40 10.42 -36.06 0.85
C TRP A 40 11.77 -36.24 0.11
N PRO A 41 12.14 -37.44 -0.38
CA PRO A 41 11.34 -38.65 -0.37
C PRO A 41 11.14 -39.27 1.01
N GLY A 42 11.98 -38.87 1.99
CA GLY A 42 11.98 -39.42 3.33
C GLY A 42 12.36 -40.88 3.42
N ARG A 43 12.86 -41.30 4.55
CA ARG A 43 13.25 -42.71 4.78
C ARG A 43 12.09 -43.72 4.64
N LYS A 44 10.84 -43.24 4.76
CA LYS A 44 9.62 -44.05 4.63
C LYS A 44 9.43 -44.57 3.18
N ASN A 45 9.91 -43.84 2.20
CA ASN A 45 9.92 -44.30 0.79
C ASN A 45 11.30 -44.86 0.46
N ALA A 46 11.55 -46.11 0.87
CA ALA A 46 12.86 -46.73 0.76
C ALA A 46 13.44 -46.77 -0.66
N ALA A 47 12.59 -46.92 -1.68
CA ALA A 47 13.05 -46.94 -3.07
C ALA A 47 13.63 -45.59 -3.48
N LEU A 48 12.85 -44.49 -3.33
CA LEU A 48 13.28 -43.14 -3.66
C LEU A 48 14.41 -42.63 -2.75
N TRP A 49 14.42 -43.08 -1.48
CA TRP A 49 15.50 -42.76 -0.55
C TRP A 49 16.83 -43.40 -1.01
N ASN A 50 16.81 -44.66 -1.36
CA ASN A 50 18.00 -45.35 -1.88
C ASN A 50 18.49 -44.74 -3.21
N ASP A 51 17.56 -44.33 -4.09
CA ASP A 51 17.91 -43.65 -5.34
C ASP A 51 18.60 -42.29 -5.03
N LEU A 52 18.08 -41.51 -4.07
CA LEU A 52 18.70 -40.27 -3.64
C LEU A 52 20.11 -40.48 -3.08
N LEU A 53 20.29 -41.46 -2.20
CA LEU A 53 21.60 -41.80 -1.64
C LEU A 53 22.60 -42.18 -2.73
N LYS A 54 22.15 -42.99 -3.68
CA LYS A 54 22.98 -43.43 -4.83
C LYS A 54 23.37 -42.24 -5.72
N GLU A 55 22.40 -41.40 -6.11
CA GLU A 55 22.66 -40.25 -6.98
C GLU A 55 23.60 -39.22 -6.34
N TRP A 56 23.54 -39.08 -5.03
CA TRP A 56 24.38 -38.14 -4.32
C TRP A 56 25.64 -38.74 -3.75
N ASN A 57 25.85 -40.05 -3.97
CA ASN A 57 26.96 -40.82 -3.46
C ASN A 57 27.12 -40.70 -1.92
N LEU A 58 25.99 -40.84 -1.22
CA LEU A 58 25.88 -40.77 0.24
C LEU A 58 25.41 -42.08 0.83
N THR A 59 25.67 -42.26 2.12
CA THR A 59 25.15 -43.36 2.94
C THR A 59 24.09 -42.86 3.91
N ASP A 60 23.32 -43.80 4.51
CA ASP A 60 22.40 -43.42 5.59
C ASP A 60 23.10 -42.77 6.80
N GLU A 61 24.36 -43.13 7.06
CA GLU A 61 25.16 -42.53 8.12
C GLU A 61 25.53 -41.07 7.81
N ASP A 62 25.90 -40.79 6.57
CA ASP A 62 26.19 -39.43 6.09
C ASP A 62 24.97 -38.51 6.26
N MET A 63 23.78 -39.04 6.10
CA MET A 63 22.51 -38.30 6.24
C MET A 63 22.25 -37.82 7.66
N ASN A 64 22.87 -38.40 8.70
CA ASN A 64 22.72 -37.90 10.08
C ASN A 64 23.34 -36.52 10.31
N SER A 65 24.31 -36.14 9.49
CA SER A 65 24.99 -34.83 9.50
C SER A 65 24.72 -33.98 8.24
N PHE A 66 23.80 -34.41 7.41
CA PHE A 66 23.54 -33.80 6.12
C PHE A 66 23.02 -32.36 6.27
N LYS A 67 23.65 -31.44 5.58
CA LYS A 67 23.33 -29.97 5.55
C LYS A 67 23.12 -29.47 4.13
N GLY A 68 22.74 -30.36 3.21
CA GLY A 68 22.50 -30.01 1.81
C GLY A 68 21.08 -29.62 1.48
N ASN A 69 20.19 -29.54 2.47
CA ASN A 69 18.82 -29.12 2.26
C ASN A 69 18.74 -27.61 1.99
N PRO A 70 17.82 -27.13 1.14
CA PRO A 70 17.54 -25.70 1.02
C PRO A 70 17.30 -25.01 2.35
N ILE A 71 16.56 -25.63 3.27
CA ILE A 71 16.29 -25.08 4.61
C ILE A 71 17.55 -24.80 5.44
N ASP A 72 18.69 -25.41 5.10
CA ASP A 72 19.98 -25.20 5.80
C ASP A 72 20.88 -24.17 5.11
N ASN A 73 20.53 -23.73 3.88
CA ASN A 73 21.41 -22.94 3.02
C ASN A 73 20.78 -21.60 2.57
N LEU A 74 19.95 -20.98 3.41
CA LEU A 74 19.21 -19.75 3.07
C LEU A 74 20.01 -18.46 3.27
N GLU A 75 21.05 -18.48 4.12
CA GLU A 75 21.81 -17.28 4.50
C GLU A 75 22.42 -16.53 3.29
N PRO A 76 23.05 -17.18 2.29
CA PRO A 76 23.57 -16.48 1.13
C PRO A 76 22.49 -15.75 0.33
N LEU A 77 21.29 -16.34 0.21
CA LEU A 77 20.16 -15.75 -0.48
C LEU A 77 19.64 -14.52 0.27
N ALA A 78 19.44 -14.64 1.58
CA ALA A 78 18.96 -13.55 2.43
C ALA A 78 19.97 -12.38 2.43
N LYS A 79 21.27 -12.66 2.57
CA LYS A 79 22.33 -11.65 2.51
C LYS A 79 22.34 -10.90 1.18
N ALA A 80 22.08 -11.60 0.08
CA ALA A 80 21.97 -10.99 -1.24
C ALA A 80 20.61 -10.30 -1.46
N GLY A 81 19.63 -10.51 -0.58
CA GLY A 81 18.28 -9.95 -0.69
C GLY A 81 17.49 -10.53 -1.87
N ILE A 82 17.68 -11.83 -2.20
CA ILE A 82 16.99 -12.45 -3.34
C ILE A 82 15.50 -12.63 -3.02
N PRO A 83 14.59 -12.02 -3.79
CA PRO A 83 13.16 -12.21 -3.56
C PRO A 83 12.71 -13.63 -3.94
N ILE A 84 11.87 -14.22 -3.08
CA ILE A 84 11.28 -15.55 -3.31
C ILE A 84 9.76 -15.42 -3.28
N ILE A 85 9.08 -15.98 -4.29
CA ILE A 85 7.64 -16.25 -4.24
C ILE A 85 7.41 -17.75 -4.31
N SER A 86 6.48 -18.24 -3.49
CA SER A 86 6.07 -19.66 -3.52
C SER A 86 4.56 -19.80 -3.58
N VAL A 87 4.13 -20.84 -4.31
CA VAL A 87 2.73 -21.29 -4.34
C VAL A 87 2.68 -22.69 -3.72
N CYS A 88 1.84 -22.90 -2.71
CA CYS A 88 1.76 -24.18 -1.99
C CYS A 88 0.32 -24.51 -1.61
N GLY A 89 -0.02 -25.80 -1.63
CA GLY A 89 -1.23 -26.31 -0.97
C GLY A 89 -1.00 -26.52 0.53
N ASP A 90 -1.95 -26.15 1.37
CA ASP A 90 -1.85 -26.36 2.81
C ASP A 90 -2.16 -27.81 3.25
N SER A 91 -2.75 -28.59 2.35
CA SER A 91 -3.13 -30.00 2.55
C SER A 91 -2.23 -30.96 1.77
N ASP A 92 -1.05 -30.51 1.32
CA ASP A 92 -0.07 -31.31 0.58
C ASP A 92 0.46 -32.45 1.46
N LYS A 93 0.16 -33.70 1.04
CA LYS A 93 0.58 -34.94 1.70
C LYS A 93 1.87 -35.53 1.12
N THR A 94 2.24 -35.08 -0.06
CA THR A 94 3.44 -35.56 -0.77
C THR A 94 4.66 -34.77 -0.30
N VAL A 95 4.59 -33.46 -0.38
CA VAL A 95 5.64 -32.54 0.09
C VAL A 95 4.98 -31.58 1.12
N PRO A 96 4.86 -32.00 2.39
CA PRO A 96 4.12 -31.23 3.38
C PRO A 96 4.61 -29.79 3.49
N PHE A 97 3.70 -28.85 3.35
CA PHE A 97 4.00 -27.41 3.43
C PHE A 97 4.76 -27.05 4.72
N LYS A 98 4.32 -27.59 5.86
CA LYS A 98 4.91 -27.30 7.17
C LYS A 98 6.35 -27.74 7.34
N ASP A 99 6.76 -28.80 6.62
CA ASP A 99 8.12 -29.37 6.73
C ASP A 99 9.05 -28.79 5.66
N ASN A 100 8.52 -28.06 4.70
CA ASN A 100 9.25 -27.52 3.55
C ASN A 100 9.17 -26.00 3.48
N MET A 101 8.18 -25.43 2.75
CA MET A 101 8.14 -24.02 2.47
C MET A 101 7.84 -23.16 3.71
N ASP A 102 7.09 -23.65 4.69
CA ASP A 102 6.85 -22.94 5.95
C ASP A 102 8.17 -22.77 6.76
N VAL A 103 9.03 -23.79 6.74
CA VAL A 103 10.37 -23.71 7.35
C VAL A 103 11.26 -22.73 6.59
N VAL A 104 11.25 -22.79 5.25
CA VAL A 104 11.99 -21.82 4.42
C VAL A 104 11.52 -20.41 4.75
N ARG A 105 10.22 -20.15 4.74
CA ARG A 105 9.66 -18.83 5.06
C ARG A 105 10.12 -18.33 6.43
N SER A 106 9.91 -19.13 7.46
CA SER A 106 10.28 -18.76 8.83
C SER A 106 11.77 -18.42 8.97
N ARG A 107 12.65 -19.28 8.46
CA ARG A 107 14.09 -19.08 8.53
C ARG A 107 14.55 -17.90 7.68
N TYR A 108 13.95 -17.75 6.49
CA TYR A 108 14.32 -16.69 5.56
C TYR A 108 13.94 -15.30 6.10
N LEU A 109 12.75 -15.16 6.68
CA LEU A 109 12.34 -13.93 7.37
C LEU A 109 13.21 -13.63 8.59
N ALA A 110 13.61 -14.66 9.37
CA ALA A 110 14.53 -14.46 10.50
C ALA A 110 15.91 -13.98 10.06
N LEU A 111 16.30 -14.23 8.82
CA LEU A 111 17.51 -13.72 8.18
C LEU A 111 17.31 -12.37 7.47
N GLY A 112 16.09 -11.80 7.51
CA GLY A 112 15.76 -10.54 6.83
C GLY A 112 15.60 -10.69 5.31
N GLY A 113 15.36 -11.89 4.80
CA GLY A 113 15.14 -12.17 3.38
C GLY A 113 13.69 -11.93 2.94
N PRO A 114 13.45 -11.34 1.75
CA PRO A 114 12.11 -11.08 1.24
C PRO A 114 11.45 -12.35 0.69
N VAL A 115 10.29 -12.72 1.22
CA VAL A 115 9.55 -13.90 0.80
C VAL A 115 8.04 -13.67 0.80
N GLU A 116 7.38 -14.13 -0.25
CA GLU A 116 5.93 -14.13 -0.43
C GLU A 116 5.44 -15.58 -0.58
N VAL A 117 4.33 -15.92 0.07
CA VAL A 117 3.77 -17.27 -0.02
C VAL A 117 2.26 -17.19 -0.30
N ILE A 118 1.87 -17.80 -1.40
CA ILE A 118 0.46 -17.98 -1.76
C ILE A 118 0.04 -19.37 -1.33
N ILE A 119 -0.77 -19.44 -0.29
CA ILE A 119 -1.31 -20.68 0.23
C ILE A 119 -2.64 -20.98 -0.47
N LYS A 120 -2.76 -22.17 -1.06
CA LYS A 120 -4.00 -22.71 -1.66
C LYS A 120 -4.74 -23.55 -0.63
N PRO A 121 -5.85 -23.04 -0.03
CA PRO A 121 -6.55 -23.77 1.02
C PRO A 121 -7.15 -25.09 0.54
N GLY A 122 -6.93 -26.17 1.28
CA GLY A 122 -7.46 -27.51 0.99
C GLY A 122 -6.84 -28.21 -0.22
N VAL A 123 -5.83 -27.62 -0.85
CA VAL A 123 -5.17 -28.22 -2.03
C VAL A 123 -4.03 -29.13 -1.58
N ASP A 124 -3.95 -30.32 -2.18
CA ASP A 124 -2.86 -31.28 -2.04
C ASP A 124 -1.67 -30.87 -2.95
N HIS A 125 -0.72 -31.76 -3.23
CA HIS A 125 0.45 -31.49 -4.07
C HIS A 125 0.10 -31.03 -5.50
N HIS A 126 -1.02 -31.45 -6.02
CA HIS A 126 -1.54 -31.04 -7.33
C HIS A 126 -2.94 -30.43 -7.22
N PRO A 127 -3.31 -29.54 -8.15
CA PRO A 127 -2.50 -29.02 -9.27
C PRO A 127 -1.44 -28.02 -8.81
N HIS A 128 -0.30 -28.01 -9.50
CA HIS A 128 0.68 -26.93 -9.38
C HIS A 128 0.14 -25.61 -9.94
N SER A 129 0.84 -24.51 -9.65
CA SER A 129 0.54 -23.17 -10.13
C SER A 129 -0.81 -22.61 -9.62
N LEU A 130 -1.19 -21.47 -10.13
CA LEU A 130 -2.46 -20.80 -9.86
C LEU A 130 -3.33 -20.86 -11.11
N GLU A 131 -4.64 -20.94 -10.94
CA GLU A 131 -5.60 -20.80 -12.05
C GLU A 131 -5.43 -19.43 -12.74
N ASN A 132 -5.27 -18.36 -11.96
CA ASN A 132 -4.83 -17.07 -12.45
C ASN A 132 -3.35 -16.86 -12.09
N PRO A 133 -2.40 -16.90 -13.04
CA PRO A 133 -0.97 -16.76 -12.77
C PRO A 133 -0.53 -15.33 -12.50
N GLU A 134 -1.41 -14.33 -12.64
CA GLU A 134 -1.10 -12.89 -12.52
C GLU A 134 -0.23 -12.55 -11.30
N PRO A 135 -0.48 -13.06 -10.06
CA PRO A 135 0.35 -12.72 -8.91
C PRO A 135 1.81 -13.15 -9.05
N VAL A 136 2.06 -14.31 -9.66
CA VAL A 136 3.42 -14.81 -9.91
C VAL A 136 4.08 -14.03 -11.03
N VAL A 137 3.35 -13.73 -12.10
CA VAL A 137 3.84 -12.91 -13.22
C VAL A 137 4.19 -11.50 -12.75
N ASP A 138 3.32 -10.86 -11.98
CA ASP A 138 3.56 -9.53 -11.39
C ASP A 138 4.82 -9.53 -10.51
N PHE A 139 5.01 -10.59 -9.70
CA PHE A 139 6.21 -10.76 -8.89
C PHE A 139 7.47 -10.86 -9.75
N ILE A 140 7.45 -11.70 -10.77
CA ILE A 140 8.60 -11.89 -11.65
C ILE A 140 8.94 -10.60 -12.39
N LEU A 141 7.94 -9.94 -12.99
CA LEU A 141 8.14 -8.74 -13.79
C LEU A 141 8.74 -7.60 -12.97
N ARG A 142 8.23 -7.34 -11.76
CA ARG A 142 8.74 -6.25 -10.92
C ARG A 142 10.18 -6.46 -10.43
N HIS A 143 10.69 -7.70 -10.43
CA HIS A 143 12.06 -7.99 -10.03
C HIS A 143 13.04 -8.14 -11.22
N GLN A 144 12.60 -7.82 -12.45
CA GLN A 144 13.53 -7.75 -13.57
C GLN A 144 14.41 -6.49 -13.50
N PRO A 145 15.70 -6.57 -13.89
CA PRO A 145 16.60 -5.41 -13.84
C PRO A 145 16.10 -4.20 -14.64
N GLU A 146 15.36 -4.44 -15.73
CA GLU A 146 14.80 -3.38 -16.59
C GLU A 146 13.76 -2.53 -15.85
N TYR A 147 13.14 -3.08 -14.81
CA TYR A 147 12.15 -2.35 -14.01
C TYR A 147 12.80 -1.28 -13.13
N GLU A 148 14.02 -1.55 -12.61
CA GLU A 148 14.74 -0.66 -11.70
C GLU A 148 15.03 0.72 -12.30
N LYS A 149 15.11 0.82 -13.63
CA LYS A 149 15.37 2.06 -14.37
C LYS A 149 14.36 3.17 -14.06
N TYR A 150 13.11 2.80 -13.80
CA TYR A 150 12.01 3.74 -13.64
C TYR A 150 11.57 3.94 -12.19
N LEU A 151 12.27 3.34 -11.23
CA LEU A 151 11.87 3.44 -9.84
C LEU A 151 12.18 4.82 -9.26
N HIS A 152 11.13 5.53 -8.90
CA HIS A 152 11.20 6.84 -8.26
C HIS A 152 10.52 6.81 -6.89
N TYR A 153 11.23 6.31 -5.89
CA TYR A 153 10.78 6.35 -4.50
C TYR A 153 11.85 6.92 -3.58
N ASN A 154 11.43 7.52 -2.49
CA ASN A 154 12.32 8.08 -1.49
C ASN A 154 12.22 7.25 -0.21
N VAL A 155 13.32 6.62 0.15
CA VAL A 155 13.48 5.92 1.42
C VAL A 155 13.73 6.96 2.51
N ARG A 156 12.81 7.10 3.46
CA ARG A 156 12.90 7.97 4.62
C ARG A 156 12.33 7.25 5.83
N GLY A 157 12.81 7.57 7.02
CA GLY A 157 12.32 6.95 8.24
C GLY A 157 12.34 5.43 8.21
N SER A 158 11.23 4.80 8.58
CA SER A 158 11.10 3.34 8.65
C SER A 158 9.67 2.89 8.35
N LEU A 159 9.52 1.67 7.81
CA LEU A 159 8.27 0.90 7.75
C LEU A 159 8.36 -0.38 8.60
N GLN A 160 9.29 -0.41 9.56
CA GLN A 160 9.57 -1.56 10.38
C GLN A 160 8.40 -1.96 11.28
N ASN A 161 7.65 -0.97 11.78
CA ASN A 161 6.58 -1.22 12.74
C ASN A 161 5.46 -2.07 12.15
N SER A 162 5.00 -1.75 10.94
CA SER A 162 3.98 -2.52 10.23
C SER A 162 4.46 -3.95 9.96
N PHE A 163 5.70 -4.13 9.47
CA PHE A 163 6.27 -5.46 9.25
C PHE A 163 6.24 -6.31 10.52
N VAL A 164 6.78 -5.78 11.62
CA VAL A 164 6.88 -6.51 12.89
C VAL A 164 5.49 -6.86 13.44
N LYS A 165 4.55 -5.92 13.40
CA LYS A 165 3.18 -6.15 13.86
C LYS A 165 2.47 -7.19 13.01
N PHE A 166 2.57 -7.11 11.70
CA PHE A 166 1.95 -8.08 10.80
C PHE A 166 2.50 -9.49 11.03
N GLU A 167 3.80 -9.64 11.20
CA GLU A 167 4.40 -10.95 11.39
C GLU A 167 4.17 -11.54 12.80
N LYS A 168 4.29 -10.71 13.87
CA LYS A 168 4.18 -11.18 15.25
C LYS A 168 2.75 -11.25 15.77
N GLU A 169 1.99 -10.15 15.58
CA GLU A 169 0.64 -10.06 16.12
C GLU A 169 -0.37 -10.79 15.23
N ARG A 170 0.03 -11.08 13.98
CA ARG A 170 -0.82 -11.72 12.96
C ARG A 170 -2.14 -10.99 12.75
N LYS A 171 -2.11 -9.68 12.95
CA LYS A 171 -3.20 -8.74 12.72
C LYS A 171 -2.62 -7.48 12.11
N GLY A 172 -3.32 -6.90 11.16
CA GLY A 172 -2.92 -5.66 10.54
C GLY A 172 -4.13 -4.82 10.16
N ARG A 173 -4.09 -3.54 10.47
CA ARG A 173 -5.07 -2.60 9.95
C ARG A 173 -4.38 -1.60 9.05
N VAL A 174 -4.77 -1.61 7.77
CA VAL A 174 -4.17 -0.80 6.71
C VAL A 174 -5.22 0.15 6.17
N ALA A 175 -4.90 1.43 6.09
CA ALA A 175 -5.83 2.45 5.60
C ALA A 175 -5.33 3.10 4.31
N PHE A 176 -6.28 3.46 3.43
CA PHE A 176 -6.02 4.12 2.16
C PHE A 176 -6.83 5.43 2.10
N LEU A 177 -6.15 6.56 2.32
CA LEU A 177 -6.74 7.90 2.28
C LEU A 177 -6.38 8.58 0.96
N GLY A 178 -7.36 9.08 0.23
CA GLY A 178 -7.10 9.76 -1.03
C GLY A 178 -8.35 10.13 -1.84
N GLY A 179 -8.14 10.43 -3.10
CA GLY A 179 -9.17 10.83 -4.06
C GLY A 179 -9.80 9.65 -4.82
N SER A 180 -10.24 9.92 -6.07
CA SER A 180 -10.94 8.93 -6.91
C SER A 180 -10.07 7.75 -7.33
N ILE A 181 -8.75 7.93 -7.49
CA ILE A 181 -7.81 6.87 -7.86
C ILE A 181 -7.68 5.88 -6.70
N THR A 182 -7.83 6.34 -5.46
CA THR A 182 -7.87 5.50 -4.26
C THR A 182 -9.28 4.95 -3.98
N GLU A 183 -10.35 5.68 -4.34
CA GLU A 183 -11.72 5.20 -4.21
C GLU A 183 -12.00 3.98 -5.10
N MET A 184 -11.51 3.99 -6.34
CA MET A 184 -11.76 2.92 -7.31
C MET A 184 -11.02 1.62 -6.95
N ASN A 185 -11.53 0.50 -7.44
CA ASN A 185 -10.80 -0.76 -7.43
C ASN A 185 -9.57 -0.68 -8.34
N GLY A 186 -8.43 -1.12 -7.83
CA GLY A 186 -7.20 -1.05 -8.62
C GLY A 186 -5.94 -1.31 -7.78
N TRP A 187 -5.06 -0.32 -7.69
CA TRP A 187 -3.76 -0.46 -7.02
C TRP A 187 -3.89 -0.92 -5.56
N LYS A 188 -4.83 -0.36 -4.79
CA LYS A 188 -5.02 -0.74 -3.38
C LYS A 188 -5.39 -2.20 -3.22
N ASN A 189 -6.31 -2.72 -4.06
CA ASN A 189 -6.71 -4.13 -3.99
C ASN A 189 -5.58 -5.08 -4.38
N ARG A 190 -4.64 -4.64 -5.22
CA ARG A 190 -3.40 -5.37 -5.49
C ARG A 190 -2.49 -5.37 -4.27
N ILE A 191 -2.32 -4.22 -3.60
CA ILE A 191 -1.55 -4.12 -2.35
C ILE A 191 -2.16 -4.98 -1.24
N GLU A 192 -3.49 -4.98 -1.07
CA GLU A 192 -4.19 -5.86 -0.13
C GLU A 192 -3.81 -7.34 -0.33
N LYS A 193 -3.89 -7.82 -1.58
CA LYS A 193 -3.51 -9.19 -1.94
C LYS A 193 -2.02 -9.45 -1.70
N GLN A 194 -1.16 -8.51 -2.06
CA GLN A 194 0.29 -8.65 -1.93
C GLN A 194 0.73 -8.60 -0.45
N LEU A 195 0.08 -7.80 0.39
CA LEU A 195 0.29 -7.86 1.83
C LEU A 195 -0.12 -9.23 2.40
N GLN A 196 -1.24 -9.80 1.94
CA GLN A 196 -1.65 -11.14 2.36
C GLN A 196 -0.65 -12.22 1.91
N GLN A 197 0.00 -12.07 0.74
CA GLN A 197 1.04 -12.97 0.25
C GLN A 197 2.34 -12.86 1.07
N ARG A 198 2.70 -11.65 1.46
CA ARG A 198 3.87 -11.40 2.33
C ARG A 198 3.65 -11.92 3.75
N PHE A 199 2.44 -11.77 4.26
CA PHE A 199 2.04 -12.12 5.62
C PHE A 199 0.86 -13.11 5.61
N PRO A 200 1.07 -14.36 5.15
CA PRO A 200 -0.02 -15.31 4.92
C PRO A 200 -0.78 -15.72 6.18
N TYR A 201 -0.20 -15.53 7.35
CA TYR A 201 -0.81 -15.86 8.65
C TYR A 201 -1.49 -14.66 9.33
N THR A 202 -1.49 -13.50 8.67
CA THR A 202 -2.01 -12.25 9.22
C THR A 202 -3.45 -12.04 8.77
N THR A 203 -4.31 -11.72 9.71
CA THR A 203 -5.66 -11.24 9.41
C THR A 203 -5.60 -9.73 9.21
N PHE A 204 -5.93 -9.27 8.02
CA PHE A 204 -5.96 -7.86 7.69
C PHE A 204 -7.37 -7.28 7.75
N GLU A 205 -7.45 -6.06 8.25
CA GLU A 205 -8.57 -5.14 8.06
C GLU A 205 -8.12 -3.99 7.17
N PHE A 206 -8.85 -3.75 6.08
CA PHE A 206 -8.57 -2.67 5.15
C PHE A 206 -9.61 -1.56 5.30
N VAL A 207 -9.14 -0.34 5.56
CA VAL A 207 -9.97 0.85 5.72
C VAL A 207 -9.91 1.67 4.45
N GLU A 208 -11.01 1.66 3.70
CA GLU A 208 -11.14 2.38 2.44
C GLU A 208 -11.68 3.80 2.67
N ALA A 209 -10.80 4.78 2.63
CA ALA A 209 -11.10 6.18 2.82
C ALA A 209 -10.84 7.05 1.56
N GLY A 210 -10.88 6.44 0.36
CA GLY A 210 -10.89 7.17 -0.90
C GLY A 210 -12.25 7.82 -1.15
N ILE A 211 -12.27 9.11 -1.48
CA ILE A 211 -13.47 9.84 -1.91
C ILE A 211 -13.11 10.70 -3.12
N GLY A 212 -13.81 10.48 -4.23
CA GLY A 212 -13.55 11.19 -5.48
C GLY A 212 -13.57 12.71 -5.34
N SER A 213 -12.62 13.37 -6.00
CA SER A 213 -12.42 14.83 -6.01
C SER A 213 -12.01 15.45 -4.66
N THR A 214 -11.63 14.66 -3.66
CA THR A 214 -11.12 15.20 -2.40
C THR A 214 -9.59 15.26 -2.40
N GLY A 215 -9.04 16.43 -2.08
CA GLY A 215 -7.62 16.67 -1.86
C GLY A 215 -7.25 16.66 -0.39
N THR A 216 -6.07 17.19 -0.06
CA THR A 216 -5.53 17.18 1.31
C THR A 216 -6.35 17.96 2.32
N THR A 217 -6.93 19.10 1.94
CA THR A 217 -7.75 19.90 2.88
C THR A 217 -8.95 19.09 3.40
N PRO A 218 -9.88 18.58 2.56
CA PRO A 218 -10.93 17.71 3.08
C PRO A 218 -10.38 16.41 3.67
N GLY A 219 -9.25 15.88 3.19
CA GLY A 219 -8.59 14.70 3.73
C GLY A 219 -8.23 14.88 5.20
N SER A 220 -7.59 15.99 5.56
CA SER A 220 -7.17 16.27 6.94
C SER A 220 -8.35 16.43 7.91
N PHE A 221 -9.48 17.03 7.47
CA PHE A 221 -10.67 17.17 8.31
C PHE A 221 -11.48 15.88 8.47
N ARG A 222 -11.48 14.99 7.47
CA ARG A 222 -12.19 13.72 7.54
C ARG A 222 -11.36 12.55 8.09
N LEU A 223 -10.06 12.76 8.30
CA LEU A 223 -9.12 11.71 8.76
C LEU A 223 -9.61 11.03 10.04
N GLN A 224 -10.08 11.80 11.03
CA GLN A 224 -10.60 11.25 12.28
C GLN A 224 -11.79 10.32 12.02
N ASN A 225 -12.77 10.76 11.25
CA ASN A 225 -14.01 10.01 11.01
C ASN A 225 -13.84 8.82 10.08
N ASP A 226 -13.05 8.98 9.02
CA ASP A 226 -12.96 7.98 7.95
C ASP A 226 -11.86 6.94 8.21
N VAL A 227 -10.83 7.28 8.99
CA VAL A 227 -9.66 6.45 9.22
C VAL A 227 -9.46 6.15 10.71
N LEU A 228 -9.17 7.16 11.54
CA LEU A 228 -8.69 6.94 12.90
C LEU A 228 -9.76 6.36 13.82
N SER A 229 -11.04 6.69 13.61
CA SER A 229 -12.18 6.11 14.37
C SER A 229 -12.38 4.61 14.09
N LYS A 230 -11.77 4.06 13.05
CA LYS A 230 -11.87 2.63 12.70
C LYS A 230 -10.99 1.74 13.58
N GLY A 231 -10.14 2.35 14.40
CA GLY A 231 -9.23 1.72 15.35
C GLY A 231 -7.77 2.04 15.07
N LYS A 232 -6.85 1.40 15.81
CA LYS A 232 -5.40 1.65 15.65
C LYS A 232 -4.97 1.20 14.25
N ILE A 233 -4.53 2.16 13.43
CA ILE A 233 -3.99 1.92 12.09
C ILE A 233 -2.50 1.59 12.23
N ASP A 234 -2.02 0.56 11.52
CA ASP A 234 -0.63 0.13 11.52
C ASP A 234 0.13 0.67 10.31
N LEU A 235 -0.56 0.77 9.16
CA LEU A 235 -0.02 1.31 7.92
C LEU A 235 -1.05 2.20 7.23
N LEU A 236 -0.67 3.43 6.91
CA LEU A 236 -1.51 4.42 6.23
C LEU A 236 -0.88 4.82 4.89
N PHE A 237 -1.67 4.73 3.83
CA PHE A 237 -1.35 5.34 2.54
C PHE A 237 -2.08 6.67 2.40
N VAL A 238 -1.36 7.72 2.00
CA VAL A 238 -1.92 9.04 1.72
C VAL A 238 -1.58 9.49 0.30
N GLU A 239 -2.55 10.05 -0.41
CA GLU A 239 -2.35 10.64 -1.74
C GLU A 239 -3.36 11.74 -2.02
N ALA A 240 -2.92 12.82 -2.69
CA ALA A 240 -3.82 13.89 -3.08
C ALA A 240 -3.29 14.80 -4.21
N ALA A 241 -2.12 14.52 -4.77
CA ALA A 241 -1.46 15.44 -5.71
C ALA A 241 -2.35 15.83 -6.91
N VAL A 242 -3.10 14.88 -7.46
CA VAL A 242 -4.03 15.14 -8.57
C VAL A 242 -5.16 16.07 -8.13
N ASN A 243 -5.77 15.78 -6.99
CA ASN A 243 -6.93 16.54 -6.52
C ASN A 243 -6.56 17.93 -5.99
N ASP A 244 -5.45 18.07 -5.32
CA ASP A 244 -4.97 19.39 -4.88
C ASP A 244 -4.68 20.30 -6.07
N HIS A 245 -4.09 19.74 -7.14
CA HIS A 245 -3.86 20.49 -8.36
C HIS A 245 -5.16 20.82 -9.10
N THR A 246 -6.07 19.86 -9.27
CA THR A 246 -7.33 20.09 -9.99
C THR A 246 -8.33 20.96 -9.23
N ASN A 247 -8.24 21.00 -7.90
CA ASN A 247 -9.04 21.87 -7.05
C ASN A 247 -8.43 23.25 -6.87
N TYR A 248 -7.28 23.53 -7.52
CA TYR A 248 -6.56 24.81 -7.46
C TYR A 248 -6.15 25.22 -6.04
N PHE A 249 -5.84 24.25 -5.17
CA PHE A 249 -5.30 24.57 -3.86
C PHE A 249 -3.96 25.29 -3.99
N THR A 250 -3.81 26.36 -3.22
CA THR A 250 -2.56 27.12 -3.21
C THR A 250 -1.42 26.27 -2.63
N PRO A 251 -0.14 26.56 -2.94
CA PRO A 251 0.99 25.86 -2.35
C PRO A 251 0.95 25.79 -0.82
N LEU A 252 0.44 26.81 -0.16
CA LEU A 252 0.30 26.84 1.29
C LEU A 252 -0.80 25.89 1.78
N GLU A 253 -1.95 25.84 1.10
CA GLU A 253 -3.04 24.90 1.42
C GLU A 253 -2.61 23.46 1.21
N GLN A 254 -1.85 23.17 0.15
CA GLN A 254 -1.30 21.83 -0.12
C GLN A 254 -0.38 21.36 1.02
N VAL A 255 0.49 22.24 1.53
CA VAL A 255 1.34 21.94 2.69
C VAL A 255 0.50 21.77 3.97
N ARG A 256 -0.41 22.71 4.27
CA ARG A 256 -1.25 22.65 5.47
C ARG A 256 -2.13 21.40 5.52
N GLY A 257 -2.70 21.04 4.37
CA GLY A 257 -3.54 19.85 4.25
C GLY A 257 -2.75 18.56 4.41
N MET A 258 -1.66 18.37 3.64
CA MET A 258 -0.84 17.16 3.72
C MET A 258 -0.19 17.03 5.11
N GLU A 259 0.31 18.11 5.69
CA GLU A 259 0.79 18.10 7.08
C GLU A 259 -0.33 17.79 8.07
N GLY A 260 -1.54 18.27 7.79
CA GLY A 260 -2.73 17.94 8.55
C GLY A 260 -2.96 16.44 8.62
N GLU A 261 -2.91 15.74 7.49
CA GLU A 261 -3.06 14.28 7.44
C GLU A 261 -1.94 13.58 8.19
N VAL A 262 -0.69 13.87 7.86
CA VAL A 262 0.49 13.17 8.40
C VAL A 262 0.65 13.41 9.91
N ARG A 263 0.65 14.66 10.35
CA ARG A 263 0.86 15.00 11.75
C ARG A 263 -0.28 14.52 12.65
N HIS A 264 -1.53 14.64 12.22
CA HIS A 264 -2.68 14.13 12.97
C HIS A 264 -2.60 12.60 13.12
N ALA A 265 -2.26 11.88 12.04
CA ALA A 265 -2.08 10.43 12.06
C ALA A 265 -1.00 10.02 13.06
N LEU A 266 0.19 10.61 13.01
CA LEU A 266 1.30 10.31 13.91
C LEU A 266 1.00 10.70 15.38
N LEU A 267 0.30 11.81 15.63
CA LEU A 267 -0.12 12.18 16.98
C LEU A 267 -1.16 11.20 17.55
N SER A 268 -2.01 10.62 16.70
CA SER A 268 -2.96 9.57 17.08
C SER A 268 -2.27 8.24 17.40
N ASN A 269 -1.29 7.85 16.59
CA ASN A 269 -0.51 6.65 16.78
C ASN A 269 0.94 6.86 16.30
N PRO A 270 1.89 7.16 17.19
CA PRO A 270 3.29 7.40 16.80
C PRO A 270 3.99 6.18 16.18
N GLU A 271 3.41 4.97 16.34
CA GLU A 271 3.94 3.75 15.74
C GLU A 271 3.36 3.45 14.34
N MET A 272 2.47 4.31 13.84
CA MET A 272 1.85 4.14 12.52
C MET A 272 2.87 4.39 11.42
N ASP A 273 3.10 3.42 10.56
CA ASP A 273 3.87 3.62 9.35
C ASP A 273 3.00 4.35 8.31
N ILE A 274 3.59 5.32 7.61
CA ILE A 274 2.89 6.10 6.58
C ILE A 274 3.67 6.04 5.28
N ILE A 275 2.96 5.91 4.15
CA ILE A 275 3.51 5.99 2.80
C ILE A 275 2.77 7.07 2.03
N MET A 276 3.50 7.98 1.40
CA MET A 276 2.95 9.02 0.55
C MET A 276 3.07 8.64 -0.92
N LEU A 277 1.98 8.80 -1.69
CA LEU A 277 1.93 8.45 -3.10
C LEU A 277 1.62 9.68 -3.95
N HIS A 278 2.29 9.81 -5.10
CA HIS A 278 2.03 10.88 -6.07
C HIS A 278 1.60 10.28 -7.40
N PHE A 279 0.30 10.22 -7.65
CA PHE A 279 -0.26 9.69 -8.90
C PHE A 279 -0.15 10.69 -10.04
N ILE A 280 -0.05 10.15 -11.27
CA ILE A 280 0.04 10.93 -12.50
C ILE A 280 -1.36 11.28 -13.04
N TYR A 281 -1.47 12.42 -13.72
CA TYR A 281 -2.60 12.74 -14.60
C TYR A 281 -2.13 13.63 -15.76
N ASP A 282 -3.01 13.88 -16.73
CA ASP A 282 -2.69 14.45 -18.04
C ASP A 282 -1.72 15.65 -18.02
N PRO A 283 -1.97 16.74 -17.26
CA PRO A 283 -1.04 17.87 -17.23
C PRO A 283 0.36 17.55 -16.70
N PHE A 284 0.51 16.55 -15.84
CA PHE A 284 1.82 16.18 -15.28
C PHE A 284 2.71 15.48 -16.31
N ILE A 285 2.14 14.80 -17.30
CA ILE A 285 2.89 14.16 -18.40
C ILE A 285 3.76 15.18 -19.12
N LEU A 286 3.19 16.35 -19.42
CA LEU A 286 3.92 17.43 -20.10
C LEU A 286 5.03 18.02 -19.22
N MET A 287 4.84 18.03 -17.90
CA MET A 287 5.87 18.48 -16.97
C MET A 287 7.04 17.51 -16.92
N VAL A 288 6.78 16.21 -16.81
CA VAL A 288 7.82 15.18 -16.88
C VAL A 288 8.59 15.24 -18.21
N ALA A 289 7.89 15.40 -19.34
CA ALA A 289 8.52 15.56 -20.65
C ALA A 289 9.48 16.77 -20.71
N LYS A 290 9.20 17.82 -19.94
CA LYS A 290 10.07 18.99 -19.78
C LYS A 290 11.10 18.85 -18.66
N LYS A 291 11.22 17.67 -18.04
CA LYS A 291 12.07 17.41 -16.87
C LYS A 291 11.73 18.32 -15.67
N GLN A 292 10.45 18.60 -15.48
CA GLN A 292 9.92 19.41 -14.39
C GLN A 292 9.08 18.55 -13.48
N GLN A 293 9.17 18.78 -12.17
CA GLN A 293 8.27 18.20 -11.19
C GLN A 293 7.07 19.11 -10.98
N PRO A 294 5.85 18.57 -10.83
CA PRO A 294 4.71 19.40 -10.45
C PRO A 294 4.91 20.04 -9.07
N ASP A 295 4.59 21.31 -8.93
CA ASP A 295 4.74 22.06 -7.66
C ASP A 295 4.00 21.38 -6.50
N VAL A 296 2.83 20.80 -6.77
CA VAL A 296 2.04 20.07 -5.76
C VAL A 296 2.82 18.87 -5.21
N VAL A 297 3.54 18.13 -6.05
CA VAL A 297 4.40 17.02 -5.63
C VAL A 297 5.52 17.56 -4.74
N LEU A 298 6.17 18.66 -5.13
CA LEU A 298 7.22 19.29 -4.34
C LEU A 298 6.71 19.78 -2.98
N ASN A 299 5.50 20.32 -2.91
CA ASN A 299 4.89 20.77 -1.66
C ASN A 299 4.57 19.60 -0.72
N HIS A 300 4.04 18.51 -1.24
CA HIS A 300 3.81 17.28 -0.45
C HIS A 300 5.14 16.65 0.01
N GLU A 301 6.16 16.63 -0.86
CA GLU A 301 7.50 16.14 -0.51
C GLU A 301 8.18 16.97 0.61
N ARG A 302 7.85 18.28 0.75
CA ARG A 302 8.31 19.06 1.90
C ARG A 302 7.78 18.49 3.21
N VAL A 303 6.51 18.07 3.23
CA VAL A 303 5.90 17.40 4.39
C VAL A 303 6.56 16.04 4.61
N ALA A 304 6.70 15.23 3.55
CA ALA A 304 7.36 13.92 3.63
C ALA A 304 8.79 14.03 4.19
N ASN A 305 9.55 15.03 3.76
CA ASN A 305 10.90 15.28 4.29
C ASN A 305 10.89 15.69 5.77
N HIS A 306 9.96 16.54 6.18
CA HIS A 306 9.89 17.05 7.56
C HIS A 306 9.53 15.96 8.56
N TYR A 307 8.66 15.03 8.18
CA TYR A 307 8.20 13.91 9.03
C TYR A 307 8.89 12.58 8.71
N LEU A 308 9.91 12.58 7.85
CA LEU A 308 10.64 11.38 7.41
C LEU A 308 9.70 10.30 6.84
N ILE A 309 8.69 10.69 6.08
CA ILE A 309 7.74 9.78 5.45
C ILE A 309 8.32 9.28 4.11
N PRO A 310 8.37 7.95 3.88
CA PRO A 310 8.74 7.41 2.58
C PRO A 310 7.67 7.73 1.54
N SER A 311 8.09 7.96 0.30
CA SER A 311 7.18 8.34 -0.78
C SER A 311 7.49 7.61 -2.09
N VAL A 312 6.46 7.46 -2.94
CA VAL A 312 6.58 6.91 -4.30
C VAL A 312 6.11 7.95 -5.31
N ASN A 313 7.01 8.34 -6.21
CA ASN A 313 6.72 9.33 -7.24
C ASN A 313 6.30 8.64 -8.55
N LEU A 314 5.04 8.23 -8.60
CA LEU A 314 4.43 7.59 -9.77
C LEU A 314 4.20 8.56 -10.94
N VAL A 315 4.26 9.88 -10.68
CA VAL A 315 4.27 10.89 -11.74
C VAL A 315 5.50 10.71 -12.62
N GLN A 316 6.66 10.61 -11.99
CA GLN A 316 7.93 10.49 -12.70
C GLN A 316 8.05 9.13 -13.40
N GLU A 317 7.79 8.04 -12.69
CA GLU A 317 7.89 6.69 -13.24
C GLU A 317 7.02 6.52 -14.49
N ILE A 318 5.73 6.79 -14.37
CA ILE A 318 4.79 6.58 -15.48
C ILE A 318 5.09 7.52 -16.64
N GLY A 319 5.45 8.78 -16.33
CA GLY A 319 5.82 9.75 -17.36
C GLY A 319 7.06 9.32 -18.17
N GLU A 320 8.09 8.78 -17.54
CA GLU A 320 9.31 8.29 -18.21
C GLU A 320 9.05 7.04 -19.04
N ARG A 321 8.27 6.06 -18.52
CA ARG A 321 7.86 4.87 -19.29
C ARG A 321 7.11 5.24 -20.57
N MET A 322 6.23 6.23 -20.49
CA MET A 322 5.52 6.74 -21.67
C MET A 322 6.46 7.42 -22.66
N GLN A 323 7.46 8.19 -22.18
CA GLN A 323 8.46 8.82 -23.05
C GLN A 323 9.34 7.79 -23.76
N ASP A 324 9.66 6.69 -23.09
CA ASP A 324 10.41 5.57 -23.67
C ASP A 324 9.54 4.67 -24.56
N GLY A 325 8.24 4.96 -24.69
CA GLY A 325 7.33 4.27 -25.57
C GLY A 325 6.85 2.91 -25.11
N GLU A 326 6.95 2.60 -23.80
CA GLU A 326 6.47 1.32 -23.25
C GLU A 326 4.95 1.18 -23.42
N PHE A 327 4.21 2.27 -23.24
CA PHE A 327 2.75 2.35 -23.43
C PHE A 327 2.30 3.79 -23.66
N THR A 328 1.10 3.94 -24.19
CA THR A 328 0.43 5.24 -24.35
C THR A 328 -0.44 5.59 -23.14
N TRP A 329 -0.80 6.87 -23.00
CA TRP A 329 -1.74 7.32 -21.96
C TRP A 329 -3.10 6.62 -22.05
N GLU A 330 -3.56 6.32 -23.25
CA GLU A 330 -4.80 5.58 -23.48
C GLU A 330 -4.68 4.10 -23.03
N GLN A 331 -3.56 3.44 -23.34
CA GLN A 331 -3.29 2.07 -22.88
C GLN A 331 -3.17 2.01 -21.35
N PHE A 332 -2.59 3.03 -20.73
CA PHE A 332 -2.53 3.16 -19.29
C PHE A 332 -3.92 3.32 -18.66
N GLY A 333 -4.86 3.97 -19.35
CA GLY A 333 -6.25 4.18 -18.94
C GLY A 333 -6.55 5.60 -18.48
N GLY A 334 -5.65 6.54 -18.70
CA GLY A 334 -5.86 7.93 -18.33
C GLY A 334 -5.64 8.19 -16.83
N THR A 335 -6.23 9.27 -16.34
CA THR A 335 -6.17 9.67 -14.92
C THR A 335 -6.73 8.58 -13.98
N HIS A 336 -7.70 7.82 -14.44
CA HIS A 336 -8.25 6.66 -13.74
C HIS A 336 -7.77 5.39 -14.44
N PRO A 337 -6.64 4.81 -14.00
CA PRO A 337 -5.97 3.75 -14.75
C PRO A 337 -6.85 2.53 -15.00
N LEU A 338 -6.62 1.88 -16.14
CA LEU A 338 -7.12 0.53 -16.40
C LEU A 338 -6.37 -0.49 -15.53
N PRO A 339 -6.82 -1.75 -15.43
CA PRO A 339 -6.12 -2.79 -14.67
C PRO A 339 -4.62 -2.88 -14.98
N PHE A 340 -4.22 -2.67 -16.24
CA PHE A 340 -2.83 -2.59 -16.66
C PHE A 340 -2.06 -1.44 -15.98
N GLY A 341 -2.60 -0.23 -15.94
CA GLY A 341 -1.95 0.91 -15.28
C GLY A 341 -1.77 0.72 -13.77
N HIS A 342 -2.73 0.08 -13.11
CA HIS A 342 -2.64 -0.23 -11.69
C HIS A 342 -1.54 -1.24 -11.35
N THR A 343 -1.06 -2.05 -12.31
CA THR A 343 0.08 -2.97 -12.07
C THR A 343 1.35 -2.20 -11.76
N PHE A 344 1.61 -1.11 -12.48
CA PHE A 344 2.79 -0.26 -12.24
C PHE A 344 2.72 0.40 -10.86
N TYR A 345 1.57 0.95 -10.47
CA TYR A 345 1.40 1.56 -9.15
C TYR A 345 1.68 0.56 -8.03
N ALA A 346 1.10 -0.62 -8.12
CA ALA A 346 1.33 -1.67 -7.12
C ALA A 346 2.78 -2.17 -7.12
N ALA A 347 3.41 -2.29 -8.29
CA ALA A 347 4.80 -2.72 -8.41
C ALA A 347 5.76 -1.73 -7.75
N ALA A 348 5.62 -0.43 -8.02
CA ALA A 348 6.45 0.62 -7.40
C ALA A 348 6.31 0.64 -5.86
N ILE A 349 5.10 0.48 -5.34
CA ILE A 349 4.86 0.38 -3.89
C ILE A 349 5.55 -0.86 -3.31
N ASN A 350 5.48 -2.01 -4.01
CA ASN A 350 6.16 -3.22 -3.55
C ASN A 350 7.69 -3.09 -3.56
N HIS A 351 8.25 -2.36 -4.52
CA HIS A 351 9.69 -2.03 -4.50
C HIS A 351 10.07 -1.18 -3.29
N LEU A 352 9.22 -0.23 -2.92
CA LEU A 352 9.42 0.51 -1.67
C LEU A 352 9.38 -0.45 -0.46
N PHE A 353 8.43 -1.37 -0.37
CA PHE A 353 8.40 -2.39 0.68
C PHE A 353 9.66 -3.25 0.69
N ASP A 354 10.07 -3.77 -0.48
CA ASP A 354 11.28 -4.59 -0.60
C ASP A 354 12.54 -3.83 -0.13
N SER A 355 12.61 -2.53 -0.42
CA SER A 355 13.70 -1.67 0.03
C SER A 355 13.65 -1.38 1.54
N MET A 356 12.47 -1.01 2.06
CA MET A 356 12.30 -0.54 3.44
C MET A 356 12.25 -1.70 4.44
N TRP A 357 11.81 -2.88 4.03
CA TRP A 357 11.75 -4.08 4.88
C TRP A 357 13.00 -4.97 4.76
N LYS A 358 13.93 -4.63 3.86
CA LYS A 358 15.19 -5.36 3.72
C LYS A 358 15.96 -5.38 5.05
N GLY A 359 16.27 -6.59 5.53
CA GLY A 359 17.00 -6.78 6.79
C GLY A 359 16.16 -6.61 8.05
N ILE A 360 14.88 -6.24 7.94
CA ILE A 360 13.94 -6.25 9.07
C ILE A 360 13.55 -7.70 9.37
N THR A 361 13.55 -8.05 10.64
CA THR A 361 13.17 -9.38 11.12
C THR A 361 11.96 -9.31 12.04
N PRO A 362 11.28 -10.42 12.30
CA PRO A 362 10.19 -10.46 13.28
C PRO A 362 10.60 -9.99 14.69
N ASP A 363 11.90 -10.04 15.02
CA ASP A 363 12.45 -9.63 16.32
C ASP A 363 12.92 -8.17 16.37
N SER A 364 12.82 -7.46 15.26
CA SER A 364 13.09 -6.02 15.22
C SER A 364 12.15 -5.26 16.18
N PRO A 365 12.63 -4.18 16.84
CA PRO A 365 11.79 -3.44 17.78
C PRO A 365 10.68 -2.64 17.06
N VAL A 366 9.54 -2.46 17.70
CA VAL A 366 8.57 -1.42 17.32
C VAL A 366 9.02 -0.12 17.97
N VAL A 367 9.14 0.94 17.18
CA VAL A 367 9.69 2.24 17.62
C VAL A 367 8.77 3.36 17.17
N ALA A 368 8.42 4.26 18.08
CA ALA A 368 7.65 5.45 17.74
C ALA A 368 8.43 6.33 16.74
N HIS A 369 7.74 6.79 15.70
CA HIS A 369 8.29 7.78 14.78
C HIS A 369 8.51 9.12 15.50
N GLU A 370 9.56 9.80 15.14
CA GLU A 370 9.83 11.15 15.64
C GLU A 370 8.80 12.13 15.02
N ILE A 371 8.15 12.89 15.88
CA ILE A 371 7.23 13.96 15.46
C ILE A 371 7.91 15.28 15.75
N PRO A 372 8.25 16.08 14.73
CA PRO A 372 8.84 17.40 14.95
C PRO A 372 8.03 18.25 15.93
N GLU A 373 8.69 18.98 16.83
CA GLU A 373 8.00 19.82 17.81
C GLU A 373 7.11 20.84 17.11
N GLU A 374 7.69 21.58 16.17
CA GLU A 374 6.97 22.58 15.39
C GLU A 374 6.45 22.02 14.06
N PRO A 375 5.22 22.36 13.65
CA PRO A 375 4.72 22.07 12.32
C PRO A 375 5.43 22.95 11.28
N LEU A 376 5.34 22.56 10.00
CA LEU A 376 5.81 23.40 8.88
C LEU A 376 5.06 24.72 8.76
N ASP A 377 3.79 24.73 9.16
CA ASP A 377 2.96 25.93 9.24
C ASP A 377 2.09 25.91 10.51
N GLU A 378 2.07 26.99 11.27
CA GLU A 378 1.29 27.10 12.53
C GLU A 378 -0.23 26.95 12.34
N TYR A 379 -0.72 27.11 11.11
CA TYR A 379 -2.12 26.94 10.72
C TYR A 379 -2.38 25.63 9.99
N SER A 380 -1.45 24.69 10.02
CA SER A 380 -1.62 23.35 9.49
C SER A 380 -2.84 22.64 10.12
N TYR A 381 -3.51 21.80 9.34
CA TYR A 381 -4.82 21.25 9.68
C TYR A 381 -4.77 19.99 10.56
N TYR A 382 -3.69 19.74 11.28
CA TYR A 382 -3.51 18.53 12.10
C TYR A 382 -4.47 18.40 13.31
N LYS A 383 -5.24 19.43 13.60
CA LYS A 383 -6.36 19.43 14.56
C LYS A 383 -7.71 19.57 13.85
N GLY A 384 -7.73 19.40 12.53
CA GLY A 384 -8.95 19.46 11.74
C GLY A 384 -9.89 18.31 12.09
N ASP A 385 -11.19 18.61 12.23
CA ASP A 385 -12.24 17.63 12.48
C ASP A 385 -13.57 18.15 11.95
N PHE A 386 -14.52 17.23 11.74
CA PHE A 386 -15.90 17.61 11.40
C PHE A 386 -16.70 17.90 12.64
N ILE A 387 -17.35 19.06 12.66
CA ILE A 387 -18.34 19.40 13.70
C ILE A 387 -19.63 18.62 13.40
N ASP A 388 -20.28 18.09 14.43
CA ASP A 388 -21.61 17.47 14.27
C ASP A 388 -22.57 18.53 13.71
N LEU A 389 -23.20 18.24 12.59
CA LEU A 389 -24.14 19.13 11.93
C LEU A 389 -25.30 19.57 12.83
N LYS A 390 -25.61 18.81 13.89
CA LYS A 390 -26.63 19.16 14.90
C LYS A 390 -26.25 20.29 15.82
N GLU A 391 -24.95 20.64 15.89
CA GLU A 391 -24.48 21.80 16.66
C GLU A 391 -24.85 23.11 15.96
N ALA A 392 -25.13 23.08 14.65
CA ALA A 392 -25.57 24.22 13.92
C ALA A 392 -26.99 24.67 14.36
N LYS A 393 -27.14 25.90 14.73
CA LYS A 393 -28.43 26.54 15.03
C LYS A 393 -29.15 26.86 13.72
N LEU A 394 -30.12 25.99 13.35
CA LEU A 394 -30.85 26.14 12.11
C LEU A 394 -31.93 27.20 12.25
N ASN A 395 -31.78 28.27 11.50
CA ASN A 395 -32.82 29.27 11.37
C ASN A 395 -33.84 28.86 10.30
N LYS A 396 -34.81 29.68 10.03
CA LYS A 396 -35.84 29.41 9.03
C LYS A 396 -35.22 28.97 7.69
N GLY A 397 -35.61 27.82 7.19
CA GLY A 397 -35.28 27.32 5.86
C GLY A 397 -34.26 26.20 5.82
N TRP A 398 -33.31 26.15 6.71
CA TRP A 398 -32.37 25.03 6.80
C TRP A 398 -32.99 23.81 7.45
N LYS A 399 -32.63 22.62 6.92
CA LYS A 399 -33.05 21.32 7.45
C LYS A 399 -31.84 20.44 7.67
N TYR A 400 -31.91 19.64 8.73
CA TYR A 400 -31.03 18.48 8.89
C TYR A 400 -31.65 17.28 8.17
N VAL A 401 -30.93 16.69 7.23
CA VAL A 401 -31.35 15.50 6.47
C VAL A 401 -30.41 14.36 6.86
N PRO A 402 -30.87 13.34 7.61
CA PRO A 402 -30.03 12.26 8.15
C PRO A 402 -29.36 11.39 7.08
N SER A 403 -30.02 11.23 5.94
CA SER A 403 -29.56 10.45 4.79
C SER A 403 -29.94 11.20 3.51
N TRP A 404 -29.08 12.13 3.14
CA TRP A 404 -29.35 12.99 1.99
C TRP A 404 -29.04 12.29 0.67
N ARG A 405 -29.85 12.52 -0.34
CA ARG A 405 -29.63 12.12 -1.72
C ARG A 405 -29.95 13.25 -2.66
N ALA A 406 -29.11 13.41 -3.68
CA ALA A 406 -29.42 14.27 -4.80
C ALA A 406 -30.65 13.77 -5.58
N ASP A 407 -31.31 14.65 -6.31
CA ASP A 407 -32.34 14.30 -7.29
C ASP A 407 -31.80 13.20 -8.24
N ASN A 408 -32.65 12.23 -8.62
CA ASN A 408 -32.26 11.02 -9.38
C ASN A 408 -31.56 11.28 -10.71
N LYS A 409 -31.70 12.46 -11.29
CA LYS A 409 -31.05 12.85 -12.55
C LYS A 409 -29.58 13.20 -12.42
N TYR A 410 -29.05 13.34 -11.21
CA TYR A 410 -27.65 13.65 -10.98
C TYR A 410 -26.86 12.44 -10.51
N GLU A 411 -25.59 12.36 -10.92
CA GLU A 411 -24.68 11.33 -10.45
C GLU A 411 -24.46 11.45 -8.93
N LYS A 412 -24.44 10.30 -8.26
CA LYS A 412 -24.25 10.21 -6.81
C LYS A 412 -22.87 9.66 -6.54
N ARG A 413 -22.04 10.44 -5.84
CA ARG A 413 -20.74 9.99 -5.40
C ARG A 413 -20.79 9.42 -3.99
N ARG A 414 -20.01 8.38 -3.75
CA ARG A 414 -19.72 7.85 -2.41
C ARG A 414 -19.22 8.99 -1.51
N GLY A 415 -19.59 9.00 -0.23
CA GLY A 415 -19.22 10.05 0.71
C GLY A 415 -20.07 11.33 0.63
N PHE A 416 -20.89 11.50 -0.44
CA PHE A 416 -21.80 12.64 -0.61
C PHE A 416 -23.26 12.21 -0.79
N ALA A 417 -23.56 10.93 -0.73
CA ALA A 417 -24.92 10.40 -0.76
C ALA A 417 -25.12 9.45 0.43
N ASP A 418 -26.37 9.43 0.93
CA ASP A 418 -26.77 8.63 2.09
C ASP A 418 -26.01 9.03 3.38
N VAL A 419 -25.56 10.27 3.45
CA VAL A 419 -24.86 10.86 4.60
C VAL A 419 -25.68 12.00 5.20
N PRO A 420 -25.48 12.33 6.49
CA PRO A 420 -26.11 13.49 7.08
C PRO A 420 -25.70 14.78 6.38
N MET A 421 -26.66 15.64 6.05
CA MET A 421 -26.40 16.95 5.45
C MET A 421 -27.32 18.03 6.01
N LEU A 422 -26.87 19.27 5.92
CA LEU A 422 -27.71 20.46 6.08
C LEU A 422 -28.14 20.94 4.69
N GLU A 423 -29.43 21.10 4.49
CA GLU A 423 -30.03 21.53 3.23
C GLU A 423 -30.82 22.84 3.40
N ALA A 424 -30.63 23.76 2.46
CA ALA A 424 -31.46 24.96 2.32
C ALA A 424 -31.84 25.15 0.84
N THR A 425 -33.04 25.66 0.59
CA THR A 425 -33.61 25.79 -0.77
C THR A 425 -34.02 27.18 -1.15
N ARG A 426 -33.87 28.19 -0.24
CA ARG A 426 -34.35 29.53 -0.47
C ARG A 426 -33.27 30.57 -0.22
N PRO A 427 -33.15 31.59 -1.05
CA PRO A 427 -32.32 32.74 -0.74
C PRO A 427 -32.72 33.39 0.61
N GLY A 428 -31.73 33.75 1.42
CA GLY A 428 -31.94 34.36 2.74
C GLY A 428 -32.14 33.37 3.89
N ASP A 429 -32.13 32.08 3.65
CA ASP A 429 -32.07 31.07 4.71
C ASP A 429 -30.71 31.19 5.46
N LYS A 430 -30.73 31.09 6.80
CA LYS A 430 -29.54 31.29 7.64
C LYS A 430 -29.36 30.14 8.61
N LEU A 431 -28.13 29.81 8.89
CA LEU A 431 -27.70 29.01 10.05
C LEU A 431 -26.62 29.77 10.81
N THR A 432 -26.43 29.42 12.06
CA THR A 432 -25.36 29.97 12.90
C THR A 432 -24.66 28.80 13.58
N LEU A 433 -23.33 28.87 13.66
CA LEU A 433 -22.51 27.89 14.33
C LEU A 433 -21.54 28.62 15.25
N ASP A 434 -21.51 28.23 16.51
CA ASP A 434 -20.48 28.66 17.44
C ASP A 434 -19.30 27.66 17.38
N PHE A 435 -18.08 28.14 17.19
CA PHE A 435 -16.89 27.29 17.13
C PHE A 435 -15.72 27.98 17.86
N THR A 436 -14.76 27.13 18.27
CA THR A 436 -13.47 27.59 18.77
C THR A 436 -12.38 26.99 17.92
N GLY A 437 -11.59 27.82 17.23
CA GLY A 437 -10.54 27.35 16.34
C GLY A 437 -9.92 28.45 15.51
N LYS A 438 -8.86 28.17 14.80
CA LYS A 438 -8.14 29.09 13.91
C LYS A 438 -8.74 29.13 12.48
N ALA A 439 -9.48 28.07 12.09
CA ALA A 439 -10.10 27.97 10.79
C ALA A 439 -11.46 27.27 10.88
N ILE A 440 -12.35 27.60 9.97
CA ILE A 440 -13.62 26.90 9.74
C ILE A 440 -13.83 26.78 8.24
N GLY A 441 -14.38 25.66 7.80
CA GLY A 441 -14.69 25.41 6.41
C GLY A 441 -16.05 24.73 6.24
N ILE A 442 -16.45 24.59 4.99
CA ILE A 442 -17.68 23.91 4.61
C ILE A 442 -17.31 22.77 3.66
N PHE A 443 -17.68 21.55 4.03
CA PHE A 443 -17.61 20.40 3.12
C PHE A 443 -18.99 20.23 2.47
N CYS A 444 -19.11 20.60 1.20
CA CYS A 444 -20.40 20.70 0.52
C CYS A 444 -20.43 19.87 -0.77
N THR A 445 -21.64 19.57 -1.23
CA THR A 445 -21.90 18.97 -2.52
C THR A 445 -22.27 20.05 -3.53
N PRO A 446 -21.35 20.48 -4.41
CA PRO A 446 -21.65 21.43 -5.47
C PRO A 446 -22.48 20.77 -6.56
N GLY A 447 -23.30 21.59 -7.25
CA GLY A 447 -24.13 21.12 -8.37
C GLY A 447 -24.69 22.28 -9.19
N PRO A 448 -25.32 22.00 -10.35
CA PRO A 448 -25.84 23.04 -11.23
C PRO A 448 -26.91 23.94 -10.60
N THR A 449 -27.52 23.45 -9.51
CA THR A 449 -28.57 24.15 -8.76
C THR A 449 -28.09 24.65 -7.40
N ALA A 450 -26.79 24.52 -7.10
CA ALA A 450 -26.22 25.02 -5.85
C ALA A 450 -26.30 26.54 -5.80
N GLY A 451 -26.73 27.06 -4.65
CA GLY A 451 -26.80 28.51 -4.38
C GLY A 451 -25.41 29.06 -4.03
N ILE A 452 -25.30 30.40 -4.03
CA ILE A 452 -24.13 31.10 -3.52
C ILE A 452 -24.27 31.18 -1.99
N LEU A 453 -23.24 30.76 -1.27
CA LEU A 453 -23.14 30.90 0.16
C LEU A 453 -22.51 32.25 0.52
N GLU A 454 -23.07 32.90 1.51
CA GLU A 454 -22.48 34.10 2.14
C GLU A 454 -22.22 33.80 3.61
N TYR A 455 -21.07 34.18 4.13
CA TYR A 455 -20.67 33.95 5.51
C TYR A 455 -20.21 35.23 6.20
N SER A 456 -20.39 35.26 7.52
CA SER A 456 -19.88 36.28 8.41
C SER A 456 -19.31 35.60 9.65
N ILE A 457 -18.11 36.00 10.07
CA ILE A 457 -17.44 35.51 11.28
C ILE A 457 -17.41 36.68 12.27
N ASP A 458 -17.84 36.41 13.52
CA ASP A 458 -17.82 37.34 14.64
C ASP A 458 -18.45 38.70 14.32
N GLY A 459 -19.51 38.69 13.51
CA GLY A 459 -20.26 39.90 13.15
C GLY A 459 -19.61 40.79 12.08
N ALA A 460 -18.54 40.32 11.44
CA ALA A 460 -17.93 40.98 10.29
C ALA A 460 -18.90 41.07 9.09
N PRO A 461 -18.67 41.96 8.11
CA PRO A 461 -19.49 42.04 6.91
C PRO A 461 -19.52 40.66 6.17
N PHE A 462 -20.69 40.34 5.60
CA PHE A 462 -20.84 39.12 4.80
C PHE A 462 -19.91 39.11 3.60
N LYS A 463 -19.31 37.96 3.37
CA LYS A 463 -18.48 37.63 2.20
C LYS A 463 -19.13 36.49 1.44
N LYS A 464 -18.92 36.42 0.12
CA LYS A 464 -19.32 35.33 -0.72
C LYS A 464 -18.25 34.24 -0.71
N LEU A 465 -18.71 33.01 -0.74
CA LEU A 465 -17.89 31.81 -0.86
C LEU A 465 -17.98 31.33 -2.30
#